data_a326e66ef6b0fa78796b8ee3aeec423f
#
_entry.id   a326e66ef6b0fa78796b8ee3aeec423f
#
_cell.length_a   1.000
_cell.length_b   1.000
_cell.length_c   1.000
_cell.angle_alpha   90.00
_cell.angle_beta   90.00
_cell.angle_gamma   90.00
#
_symmetry.space_group_name_H-M   'P 1'
#
loop_
_entity.id
_entity.type
_entity.pdbx_description
1 polymer ?
#
loop_
_entity_poly.entity_id
_entity_poly.type
_entity_poly.pdbx_seq_one_letter_code
_entity_poly.pdbx_strand_id
1 'polypeptide(L)'
;MKLSEMRQVLSDRGIQLTKSLGQNFLHDSNQLSRIAALGELSSADQVLEIGPGLGPLTELLLDSGAHVLAIEKDQRLLPLLRDRFASRPNLELLQADALDHLRKSDCDWSSWKLVANLPFSVASPILVELALASRPPERLVATLQLEVVQRIVSHAGDENYGLLSLYLQLRYEPVEWFKIPSSCFFPPPDVDSGTILLRRRSPPFLSSELIPVFRRLVKLAFSERRKMMAKLLKQQWAPERIAEVLKRLGISPQARAETVALEQFVELSKLLS
;
A
#
# COMPACT_ATOMS: atom_id res chain seq x y z
N MET A 1 2.25 11.58 21.05
CA MET A 1 3.33 12.62 21.01
C MET A 1 2.77 13.90 20.40
N LYS A 2 2.88 15.04 21.10
CA LYS A 2 2.40 16.35 20.60
C LYS A 2 3.43 16.99 19.67
N LEU A 3 3.00 17.97 18.85
CA LEU A 3 3.89 18.68 17.92
C LEU A 3 5.07 19.36 18.64
N SER A 4 4.85 19.96 19.82
CA SER A 4 5.93 20.57 20.62
C SER A 4 6.99 19.54 21.04
N GLU A 5 6.55 18.35 21.45
CA GLU A 5 7.43 17.24 21.83
C GLU A 5 8.25 16.74 20.64
N MET A 6 7.62 16.62 19.45
CA MET A 6 8.32 16.22 18.22
C MET A 6 9.44 17.20 17.88
N ARG A 7 9.13 18.50 17.91
CA ARG A 7 10.14 19.56 17.66
C ARG A 7 11.29 19.51 18.64
N GLN A 8 10.97 19.33 19.93
CA GLN A 8 11.97 19.26 20.99
C GLN A 8 12.91 18.05 20.78
N VAL A 9 12.33 16.86 20.56
CA VAL A 9 13.10 15.63 20.35
C VAL A 9 14.02 15.74 19.12
N LEU A 10 13.53 16.31 18.03
CA LEU A 10 14.36 16.52 16.82
C LEU A 10 15.48 17.51 17.09
N SER A 11 15.21 18.60 17.82
CA SER A 11 16.22 19.61 18.21
C SER A 11 17.28 19.03 19.12
N ASP A 12 16.88 18.33 20.20
CA ASP A 12 17.79 17.74 21.19
C ASP A 12 18.73 16.70 20.60
N ARG A 13 18.28 16.00 19.59
CA ARG A 13 19.07 14.98 18.86
C ARG A 13 19.79 15.52 17.63
N GLY A 14 19.66 16.82 17.32
CA GLY A 14 20.26 17.44 16.13
C GLY A 14 19.78 16.82 14.80
N ILE A 15 18.56 16.26 14.78
CA ILE A 15 18.02 15.59 13.60
C ILE A 15 17.35 16.61 12.68
N GLN A 16 17.93 16.81 11.51
CA GLN A 16 17.30 17.60 10.45
C GLN A 16 16.48 16.69 9.54
N LEU A 17 15.24 17.07 9.27
CA LEU A 17 14.34 16.29 8.42
C LEU A 17 14.81 16.31 6.97
N THR A 18 14.77 15.16 6.32
CA THR A 18 15.26 14.96 4.98
C THR A 18 14.11 14.81 3.99
N LYS A 19 13.93 15.79 3.10
CA LYS A 19 12.83 15.77 2.10
C LYS A 19 12.84 14.52 1.22
N SER A 20 14.02 14.03 0.84
CA SER A 20 14.16 12.82 0.01
C SER A 20 13.66 11.53 0.70
N LEU A 21 13.54 11.54 2.03
CA LEU A 21 12.95 10.42 2.79
C LEU A 21 11.43 10.53 2.94
N GLY A 22 10.81 11.61 2.45
CA GLY A 22 9.36 11.81 2.53
C GLY A 22 8.85 11.90 3.97
N GLN A 23 9.65 12.45 4.89
CA GLN A 23 9.35 12.51 6.32
C GLN A 23 8.28 13.57 6.62
N ASN A 24 7.05 13.11 6.83
CA ASN A 24 5.92 13.90 7.33
C ASN A 24 5.32 13.16 8.51
N PHE A 25 5.61 13.60 9.74
CA PHE A 25 5.19 12.91 10.95
C PHE A 25 3.78 13.33 11.34
N LEU A 26 2.87 12.40 11.41
CA LEU A 26 1.51 12.62 11.89
C LEU A 26 1.54 12.87 13.39
N HIS A 27 1.00 14.01 13.84
CA HIS A 27 0.99 14.41 15.27
C HIS A 27 -0.40 14.56 15.85
N ASP A 28 -1.44 14.55 15.03
CA ASP A 28 -2.81 14.63 15.49
C ASP A 28 -3.24 13.31 16.14
N SER A 29 -3.53 13.37 17.45
CA SER A 29 -3.83 12.16 18.23
C SER A 29 -5.16 11.50 17.81
N ASN A 30 -6.14 12.28 17.35
CA ASN A 30 -7.42 11.73 16.92
C ASN A 30 -7.25 10.92 15.63
N GLN A 31 -6.44 11.45 14.67
CA GLN A 31 -6.14 10.73 13.43
C GLN A 31 -5.32 9.48 13.72
N LEU A 32 -4.29 9.55 14.57
CA LEU A 32 -3.50 8.39 14.98
C LEU A 32 -4.37 7.31 15.61
N SER A 33 -5.25 7.67 16.55
CA SER A 33 -6.17 6.72 17.19
C SER A 33 -7.14 6.10 16.18
N ARG A 34 -7.64 6.90 15.22
CA ARG A 34 -8.51 6.40 14.17
C ARG A 34 -7.79 5.41 13.24
N ILE A 35 -6.54 5.68 12.87
CA ILE A 35 -5.71 4.78 12.07
C ILE A 35 -5.47 3.46 12.82
N ALA A 36 -5.05 3.52 14.08
CA ALA A 36 -4.82 2.34 14.90
C ALA A 36 -6.09 1.49 15.06
N ALA A 37 -7.26 2.13 15.27
CA ALA A 37 -8.55 1.46 15.40
C ALA A 37 -8.95 0.66 14.14
N LEU A 38 -8.62 1.16 12.93
CA LEU A 38 -8.85 0.41 11.67
C LEU A 38 -8.05 -0.88 11.59
N GLY A 39 -6.97 -0.99 12.35
CA GLY A 39 -6.18 -2.22 12.46
C GLY A 39 -6.95 -3.36 13.10
N GLU A 40 -7.94 -3.07 13.97
CA GLU A 40 -8.66 -4.06 14.80
C GLU A 40 -7.67 -5.02 15.46
N LEU A 41 -6.73 -4.42 16.23
CA LEU A 41 -5.58 -5.15 16.78
C LEU A 41 -5.85 -5.75 18.15
N SER A 42 -5.22 -6.89 18.38
CA SER A 42 -5.20 -7.62 19.64
C SER A 42 -3.79 -8.16 19.92
N SER A 43 -3.58 -8.75 21.09
CA SER A 43 -2.31 -9.39 21.45
C SER A 43 -1.95 -10.65 20.63
N ALA A 44 -2.88 -11.16 19.84
CA ALA A 44 -2.63 -12.28 18.93
C ALA A 44 -2.11 -11.84 17.56
N ASP A 45 -2.13 -10.54 17.26
CA ASP A 45 -1.82 -10.02 15.94
C ASP A 45 -0.34 -9.73 15.74
N GLN A 46 0.11 -9.93 14.50
CA GLN A 46 1.41 -9.50 13.99
C GLN A 46 1.19 -8.28 13.10
N VAL A 47 1.89 -7.18 13.40
CA VAL A 47 1.73 -5.90 12.72
C VAL A 47 3.03 -5.49 12.07
N LEU A 48 2.95 -5.17 10.78
CA LEU A 48 4.02 -4.52 10.05
C LEU A 48 3.78 -3.01 10.05
N GLU A 49 4.70 -2.25 10.63
CA GLU A 49 4.75 -0.80 10.50
C GLU A 49 5.93 -0.40 9.61
N ILE A 50 5.70 0.41 8.61
CA ILE A 50 6.76 0.92 7.71
C ILE A 50 6.89 2.42 7.91
N GLY A 51 8.10 2.87 8.31
CA GLY A 51 8.39 4.26 8.62
C GLY A 51 7.77 4.71 9.94
N PRO A 52 8.10 4.09 11.09
CA PRO A 52 7.60 4.50 12.40
C PRO A 52 7.93 5.95 12.75
N GLY A 53 9.00 6.51 12.15
CA GLY A 53 9.42 7.87 12.36
C GLY A 53 9.79 8.17 13.81
N LEU A 54 9.02 9.06 14.47
CA LEU A 54 9.18 9.36 15.90
C LEU A 54 8.36 8.43 16.82
N GLY A 55 7.64 7.47 16.25
CA GLY A 55 6.92 6.41 16.95
C GLY A 55 5.53 6.77 17.51
N PRO A 56 4.82 7.81 17.05
CA PRO A 56 3.51 8.12 17.63
C PRO A 56 2.43 7.08 17.29
N LEU A 57 2.49 6.47 16.10
CA LEU A 57 1.61 5.36 15.71
C LEU A 57 2.09 4.05 16.36
N THR A 58 3.40 3.80 16.36
CA THR A 58 4.03 2.63 17.01
C THR A 58 3.54 2.44 18.44
N GLU A 59 3.45 3.53 19.22
CA GLU A 59 2.97 3.50 20.61
C GLU A 59 1.55 2.91 20.70
N LEU A 60 0.63 3.37 19.85
CA LEU A 60 -0.75 2.86 19.83
C LEU A 60 -0.83 1.40 19.38
N LEU A 61 0.02 1.01 18.41
CA LEU A 61 0.09 -0.38 17.96
C LEU A 61 0.58 -1.30 19.09
N LEU A 62 1.61 -0.88 19.82
CA LEU A 62 2.14 -1.63 20.96
C LEU A 62 1.15 -1.69 22.14
N ASP A 63 0.37 -0.63 22.36
CA ASP A 63 -0.64 -0.58 23.43
C ASP A 63 -1.80 -1.55 23.17
N SER A 64 -2.04 -1.98 21.94
CA SER A 64 -3.00 -3.04 21.62
C SER A 64 -2.54 -4.43 22.09
N GLY A 65 -1.27 -4.57 22.48
CA GLY A 65 -0.63 -5.84 22.82
C GLY A 65 -0.07 -6.61 21.61
N ALA A 66 -0.31 -6.16 20.39
CA ALA A 66 0.16 -6.79 19.17
C ALA A 66 1.70 -6.84 19.10
N HIS A 67 2.24 -7.84 18.40
CA HIS A 67 3.66 -7.89 18.07
C HIS A 67 3.93 -7.01 16.84
N VAL A 68 4.78 -5.99 16.98
CA VAL A 68 5.05 -5.00 15.94
C VAL A 68 6.45 -5.19 15.38
N LEU A 69 6.54 -5.46 14.07
CA LEU A 69 7.77 -5.31 13.28
C LEU A 69 7.75 -3.91 12.64
N ALA A 70 8.62 -3.02 13.10
CA ALA A 70 8.75 -1.68 12.57
C ALA A 70 10.02 -1.55 11.73
N ILE A 71 9.86 -1.22 10.44
CA ILE A 71 10.96 -1.06 9.50
C ILE A 71 11.24 0.43 9.29
N GLU A 72 12.43 0.89 9.70
CA GLU A 72 12.86 2.27 9.55
C GLU A 72 14.13 2.35 8.69
N LYS A 73 14.11 3.23 7.69
CA LYS A 73 15.24 3.46 6.81
C LYS A 73 16.24 4.47 7.37
N ASP A 74 15.74 5.47 8.10
CA ASP A 74 16.57 6.53 8.67
C ASP A 74 17.26 6.05 9.95
N GLN A 75 18.54 5.69 9.83
CA GLN A 75 19.35 5.22 10.96
C GLN A 75 19.42 6.21 12.14
N ARG A 76 19.18 7.53 11.91
CA ARG A 76 19.20 8.55 12.97
C ARG A 76 18.02 8.45 13.93
N LEU A 77 16.90 7.85 13.47
CA LEU A 77 15.68 7.66 14.27
C LEU A 77 15.71 6.38 15.13
N LEU A 78 16.53 5.40 14.76
CA LEU A 78 16.58 4.12 15.47
C LEU A 78 16.99 4.21 16.95
N PRO A 79 18.04 4.98 17.33
CA PRO A 79 18.39 5.16 18.74
C PRO A 79 17.23 5.77 19.54
N LEU A 80 16.54 6.76 18.97
CA LEU A 80 15.37 7.39 19.57
C LEU A 80 14.23 6.39 19.81
N LEU A 81 13.92 5.57 18.80
CA LEU A 81 12.87 4.54 18.91
C LEU A 81 13.24 3.47 19.95
N ARG A 82 14.51 3.03 19.98
CA ARG A 82 15.00 2.09 20.97
C ARG A 82 14.91 2.62 22.40
N ASP A 83 15.31 3.89 22.61
CA ASP A 83 15.23 4.54 23.92
C ASP A 83 13.76 4.68 24.36
N ARG A 84 12.89 5.15 23.42
CA ARG A 84 11.47 5.39 23.70
C ARG A 84 10.72 4.11 24.07
N PHE A 85 11.02 3.02 23.40
CA PHE A 85 10.32 1.75 23.55
C PHE A 85 11.14 0.65 24.24
N ALA A 86 12.16 1.02 25.02
CA ALA A 86 13.04 0.08 25.70
C ALA A 86 12.31 -0.94 26.60
N SER A 87 11.14 -0.55 27.15
CA SER A 87 10.32 -1.42 28.00
C SER A 87 9.24 -2.22 27.24
N ARG A 88 9.24 -2.17 25.90
CA ARG A 88 8.21 -2.81 25.06
C ARG A 88 8.77 -4.07 24.39
N PRO A 89 8.61 -5.27 25.01
CA PRO A 89 9.17 -6.51 24.48
C PRO A 89 8.48 -7.00 23.19
N ASN A 90 7.31 -6.45 22.88
CA ASN A 90 6.52 -6.75 21.68
C ASN A 90 6.89 -5.87 20.46
N LEU A 91 8.01 -5.14 20.49
CA LEU A 91 8.55 -4.38 19.39
C LEU A 91 9.82 -5.01 18.83
N GLU A 92 9.83 -5.26 17.52
CA GLU A 92 11.02 -5.55 16.73
C GLU A 92 11.32 -4.35 15.82
N LEU A 93 12.53 -3.77 15.93
CA LEU A 93 13.01 -2.66 15.12
C LEU A 93 14.02 -3.14 14.09
N LEU A 94 13.69 -3.02 12.82
CA LEU A 94 14.55 -3.38 11.71
C LEU A 94 15.03 -2.12 10.97
N GLN A 95 16.35 -1.95 10.86
CA GLN A 95 16.94 -0.94 9.97
C GLN A 95 17.02 -1.48 8.56
N ALA A 96 16.15 -1.04 7.67
CA ALA A 96 16.16 -1.46 6.26
C ALA A 96 15.42 -0.45 5.37
N ASP A 97 15.70 -0.52 4.06
CA ASP A 97 14.76 -0.05 3.06
C ASP A 97 13.62 -1.07 2.96
N ALA A 98 12.39 -0.63 3.31
CA ALA A 98 11.24 -1.53 3.39
C ALA A 98 10.91 -2.17 2.04
N LEU A 99 11.03 -1.43 0.92
CA LEU A 99 10.75 -1.97 -0.40
C LEU A 99 11.76 -3.05 -0.79
N ASP A 100 13.04 -2.82 -0.50
CA ASP A 100 14.09 -3.82 -0.73
C ASP A 100 13.92 -5.05 0.18
N HIS A 101 13.54 -4.84 1.43
CA HIS A 101 13.26 -5.92 2.38
C HIS A 101 12.10 -6.79 1.89
N LEU A 102 10.97 -6.19 1.52
CA LEU A 102 9.79 -6.91 1.03
C LEU A 102 10.08 -7.72 -0.25
N ARG A 103 10.88 -7.19 -1.17
CA ARG A 103 11.27 -7.87 -2.42
C ARG A 103 12.17 -9.08 -2.22
N LYS A 104 13.00 -9.04 -1.18
CA LYS A 104 13.97 -10.11 -0.87
C LYS A 104 13.42 -11.13 0.13
N SER A 105 12.32 -10.80 0.80
CA SER A 105 11.73 -11.63 1.84
C SER A 105 10.78 -12.67 1.25
N ASP A 106 10.98 -13.93 1.64
CA ASP A 106 10.02 -15.02 1.41
C ASP A 106 9.03 -15.15 2.60
N CYS A 107 8.82 -14.06 3.34
CA CYS A 107 7.96 -14.06 4.51
C CYS A 107 6.52 -14.41 4.16
N ASP A 108 5.92 -15.25 4.99
CA ASP A 108 4.48 -15.49 4.97
C ASP A 108 3.77 -14.33 5.70
N TRP A 109 3.21 -13.41 4.92
CA TRP A 109 2.47 -12.27 5.45
C TRP A 109 1.00 -12.58 5.74
N SER A 110 0.52 -13.82 5.53
CA SER A 110 -0.91 -14.13 5.51
C SER A 110 -1.63 -13.87 6.84
N SER A 111 -0.91 -13.92 7.97
CA SER A 111 -1.40 -13.59 9.31
C SER A 111 -1.04 -12.18 9.78
N TRP A 112 -0.39 -11.39 8.93
CA TRP A 112 0.04 -10.04 9.26
C TRP A 112 -0.99 -8.99 8.87
N LYS A 113 -0.94 -7.87 9.59
CA LYS A 113 -1.66 -6.64 9.27
C LYS A 113 -0.64 -5.54 9.01
N LEU A 114 -0.77 -4.79 7.91
CA LEU A 114 -0.04 -3.53 7.74
C LEU A 114 -0.82 -2.42 8.41
N VAL A 115 -0.21 -1.67 9.32
CA VAL A 115 -0.75 -0.41 9.85
C VAL A 115 0.36 0.63 9.85
N ALA A 116 0.31 1.57 8.92
CA ALA A 116 1.43 2.49 8.72
C ALA A 116 1.01 3.85 8.16
N ASN A 117 1.74 4.90 8.59
CA ASN A 117 1.83 6.16 7.86
C ASN A 117 2.99 6.06 6.87
N LEU A 118 2.70 5.62 5.63
CA LEU A 118 3.74 5.27 4.65
C LEU A 118 4.51 6.50 4.14
N PRO A 119 5.83 6.39 3.95
CA PRO A 119 6.59 7.42 3.24
C PRO A 119 6.05 7.59 1.81
N PHE A 120 5.61 8.81 1.45
CA PHE A 120 4.86 9.05 0.21
C PHE A 120 5.58 8.62 -1.06
N SER A 121 6.91 8.75 -1.09
CA SER A 121 7.73 8.39 -2.25
C SER A 121 7.72 6.90 -2.59
N VAL A 122 7.42 6.02 -1.63
CA VAL A 122 7.49 4.56 -1.79
C VAL A 122 6.18 3.85 -1.41
N ALA A 123 5.14 4.59 -1.03
CA ALA A 123 3.86 4.04 -0.57
C ALA A 123 3.22 3.10 -1.61
N SER A 124 3.05 3.56 -2.86
CA SER A 124 2.45 2.74 -3.92
C SER A 124 3.25 1.47 -4.23
N PRO A 125 4.59 1.51 -4.44
CA PRO A 125 5.39 0.31 -4.59
C PRO A 125 5.27 -0.68 -3.43
N ILE A 126 5.28 -0.21 -2.17
CA ILE A 126 5.14 -1.06 -0.98
C ILE A 126 3.80 -1.78 -0.98
N LEU A 127 2.69 -1.06 -1.21
CA LEU A 127 1.36 -1.66 -1.24
C LEU A 127 1.24 -2.69 -2.36
N VAL A 128 1.82 -2.44 -3.54
CA VAL A 128 1.82 -3.38 -4.66
C VAL A 128 2.64 -4.63 -4.35
N GLU A 129 3.84 -4.51 -3.76
CA GLU A 129 4.65 -5.68 -3.37
C GLU A 129 3.91 -6.55 -2.35
N LEU A 130 3.30 -5.94 -1.32
CA LEU A 130 2.50 -6.68 -0.33
C LEU A 130 1.26 -7.34 -0.96
N ALA A 131 0.55 -6.63 -1.85
CA ALA A 131 -0.66 -7.16 -2.48
C ALA A 131 -0.38 -8.33 -3.43
N LEU A 132 0.76 -8.31 -4.12
CA LEU A 132 1.14 -9.31 -5.10
C LEU A 132 2.07 -10.39 -4.53
N ALA A 133 2.36 -10.35 -3.22
CA ALA A 133 3.05 -11.42 -2.53
C ALA A 133 2.29 -12.75 -2.67
N SER A 134 2.99 -13.87 -2.58
CA SER A 134 2.39 -15.22 -2.62
C SER A 134 1.35 -15.39 -1.50
N ARG A 135 1.67 -14.88 -0.33
CA ARG A 135 0.83 -14.89 0.89
C ARG A 135 0.72 -13.46 1.44
N PRO A 136 -0.22 -12.66 0.89
CA PRO A 136 -0.34 -11.26 1.25
C PRO A 136 -0.99 -11.07 2.63
N PRO A 137 -0.76 -9.92 3.30
CA PRO A 137 -1.38 -9.58 4.58
C PRO A 137 -2.90 -9.66 4.54
N GLU A 138 -3.53 -9.95 5.68
CA GLU A 138 -5.00 -10.02 5.74
C GLU A 138 -5.65 -8.63 5.65
N ARG A 139 -4.94 -7.60 6.14
CA ARG A 139 -5.43 -6.22 6.23
C ARG A 139 -4.30 -5.23 5.96
N LEU A 140 -4.62 -4.18 5.21
CA LEU A 140 -3.71 -3.05 5.01
C LEU A 140 -4.42 -1.77 5.45
N VAL A 141 -3.90 -1.11 6.47
CA VAL A 141 -4.28 0.24 6.89
C VAL A 141 -3.12 1.15 6.55
N ALA A 142 -3.29 1.98 5.55
CA ALA A 142 -2.21 2.82 5.04
C ALA A 142 -2.64 4.28 4.93
N THR A 143 -1.82 5.17 5.51
CA THR A 143 -1.93 6.61 5.28
C THR A 143 -0.92 6.99 4.20
N LEU A 144 -1.40 7.71 3.17
CA LEU A 144 -0.65 8.11 1.98
C LEU A 144 -1.26 9.38 1.37
N GLN A 145 -0.72 9.90 0.28
CA GLN A 145 -1.30 11.06 -0.40
C GLN A 145 -2.73 10.78 -0.85
N LEU A 146 -3.61 11.77 -0.71
CA LEU A 146 -5.04 11.63 -1.01
C LEU A 146 -5.30 11.18 -2.47
N GLU A 147 -4.55 11.71 -3.41
CA GLU A 147 -4.60 11.29 -4.83
C GLU A 147 -4.35 9.78 -4.98
N VAL A 148 -3.40 9.22 -4.22
CA VAL A 148 -3.08 7.79 -4.29
C VAL A 148 -4.23 6.95 -3.72
N VAL A 149 -4.89 7.40 -2.64
CA VAL A 149 -6.12 6.76 -2.14
C VAL A 149 -7.20 6.75 -3.21
N GLN A 150 -7.44 7.89 -3.86
CA GLN A 150 -8.43 8.02 -4.93
C GLN A 150 -8.14 7.07 -6.10
N ARG A 151 -6.86 6.91 -6.47
CA ARG A 151 -6.44 5.92 -7.48
C ARG A 151 -6.70 4.48 -7.05
N ILE A 152 -6.48 4.15 -5.78
CA ILE A 152 -6.71 2.80 -5.27
C ILE A 152 -8.20 2.42 -5.35
N VAL A 153 -9.11 3.36 -5.03
CA VAL A 153 -10.56 3.09 -4.99
C VAL A 153 -11.27 3.26 -6.33
N SER A 154 -10.58 3.76 -7.36
CA SER A 154 -11.15 4.02 -8.69
C SER A 154 -11.56 2.74 -9.40
N HIS A 155 -12.61 2.83 -10.22
CA HIS A 155 -13.15 1.75 -11.04
C HIS A 155 -13.01 2.06 -12.54
N ALA A 156 -13.30 1.08 -13.38
CA ALA A 156 -13.25 1.25 -14.83
C ALA A 156 -14.13 2.44 -15.28
N GLY A 157 -13.53 3.33 -16.08
CA GLY A 157 -14.16 4.57 -16.53
C GLY A 157 -13.84 5.80 -15.69
N ASP A 158 -13.33 5.64 -14.47
CA ASP A 158 -12.87 6.76 -13.65
C ASP A 158 -11.54 7.31 -14.17
N GLU A 159 -11.33 8.63 -14.02
CA GLU A 159 -10.10 9.31 -14.45
C GLU A 159 -8.83 8.75 -13.84
N ASN A 160 -8.91 8.35 -12.57
CA ASN A 160 -7.78 7.85 -11.77
C ASN A 160 -7.59 6.34 -11.86
N TYR A 161 -8.43 5.62 -12.62
CA TYR A 161 -8.32 4.17 -12.74
C TYR A 161 -7.07 3.74 -13.51
N GLY A 162 -6.38 2.72 -13.00
CA GLY A 162 -5.15 2.24 -13.62
C GLY A 162 -4.50 1.04 -12.92
N LEU A 163 -3.19 0.91 -13.15
CA LEU A 163 -2.39 -0.20 -12.61
C LEU A 163 -2.54 -0.37 -11.10
N LEU A 164 -2.52 0.74 -10.35
CA LEU A 164 -2.58 0.70 -8.89
C LEU A 164 -3.94 0.18 -8.41
N SER A 165 -5.03 0.68 -9.00
CA SER A 165 -6.39 0.18 -8.74
C SER A 165 -6.48 -1.32 -8.95
N LEU A 166 -6.04 -1.77 -10.11
CA LEU A 166 -6.10 -3.19 -10.52
C LEU A 166 -5.24 -4.10 -9.63
N TYR A 167 -3.99 -3.71 -9.32
CA TYR A 167 -3.11 -4.54 -8.52
C TYR A 167 -3.61 -4.70 -7.08
N LEU A 168 -4.14 -3.62 -6.48
CA LEU A 168 -4.64 -3.70 -5.12
C LEU A 168 -6.01 -4.35 -5.06
N GLN A 169 -6.96 -3.95 -5.92
CA GLN A 169 -8.31 -4.51 -5.90
C GLN A 169 -8.38 -5.98 -6.34
N LEU A 170 -7.37 -6.49 -7.04
CA LEU A 170 -7.27 -7.93 -7.34
C LEU A 170 -7.27 -8.78 -6.07
N ARG A 171 -6.55 -8.32 -5.04
CA ARG A 171 -6.34 -9.06 -3.79
C ARG A 171 -7.14 -8.51 -2.63
N TYR A 172 -7.51 -7.24 -2.69
CA TYR A 172 -8.14 -6.52 -1.60
C TYR A 172 -9.44 -5.84 -2.02
N GLU A 173 -10.31 -5.69 -1.06
CA GLU A 173 -11.50 -4.88 -1.13
C GLU A 173 -11.25 -3.58 -0.37
N PRO A 174 -11.39 -2.40 -1.00
CA PRO A 174 -11.44 -1.13 -0.28
C PRO A 174 -12.71 -1.10 0.59
N VAL A 175 -12.53 -0.97 1.91
CA VAL A 175 -13.65 -1.00 2.88
C VAL A 175 -14.03 0.41 3.30
N GLU A 176 -13.04 1.20 3.70
CA GLU A 176 -13.22 2.55 4.21
C GLU A 176 -12.00 3.39 3.87
N TRP A 177 -12.20 4.67 3.64
CA TRP A 177 -11.12 5.64 3.60
C TRP A 177 -11.59 7.01 4.12
N PHE A 178 -10.65 7.84 4.59
CA PHE A 178 -10.92 9.19 5.02
C PHE A 178 -9.74 10.12 4.76
N LYS A 179 -10.05 11.38 4.60
CA LYS A 179 -9.08 12.44 4.38
C LYS A 179 -8.43 12.88 5.69
N ILE A 180 -7.13 13.17 5.64
CA ILE A 180 -6.36 13.80 6.73
C ILE A 180 -5.76 15.10 6.19
N PRO A 181 -6.09 16.27 6.78
CA PRO A 181 -5.51 17.54 6.40
C PRO A 181 -3.99 17.56 6.57
N SER A 182 -3.29 18.26 5.68
CA SER A 182 -1.82 18.42 5.75
C SER A 182 -1.36 19.06 7.07
N SER A 183 -2.21 19.89 7.71
CA SER A 183 -1.95 20.50 9.03
C SER A 183 -1.79 19.50 10.17
N CYS A 184 -2.23 18.25 10.01
CA CYS A 184 -2.04 17.17 10.99
C CYS A 184 -0.62 16.61 11.01
N PHE A 185 0.26 17.04 10.09
CA PHE A 185 1.63 16.54 9.92
C PHE A 185 2.69 17.59 10.22
N PHE A 186 3.89 17.11 10.57
CA PHE A 186 5.08 17.95 10.74
C PHE A 186 6.29 17.31 10.01
N PRO A 187 6.94 18.06 9.12
CA PRO A 187 6.41 19.26 8.47
C PRO A 187 5.13 18.95 7.68
N PRO A 188 4.27 19.95 7.44
CA PRO A 188 3.08 19.70 6.63
C PRO A 188 3.46 19.34 5.20
N PRO A 189 2.89 18.28 4.60
CA PRO A 189 3.07 17.98 3.18
C PRO A 189 2.36 19.02 2.30
N ASP A 190 2.79 19.10 1.04
CA ASP A 190 2.21 20.02 0.06
C ASP A 190 0.77 19.67 -0.35
N VAL A 191 0.35 18.44 -0.09
CA VAL A 191 -0.98 17.90 -0.42
C VAL A 191 -1.61 17.21 0.78
N ASP A 192 -2.93 17.14 0.80
CA ASP A 192 -3.64 16.38 1.82
C ASP A 192 -3.35 14.89 1.71
N SER A 193 -3.49 14.21 2.82
CA SER A 193 -3.35 12.75 2.94
C SER A 193 -4.71 12.07 3.02
N GLY A 194 -4.70 10.76 2.88
CA GLY A 194 -5.84 9.91 3.17
C GLY A 194 -5.39 8.61 3.80
N THR A 195 -6.19 8.09 4.71
CA THR A 195 -6.04 6.72 5.21
C THR A 195 -7.03 5.82 4.53
N ILE A 196 -6.58 4.64 4.11
CA ILE A 196 -7.43 3.61 3.50
C ILE A 196 -7.29 2.30 4.25
N LEU A 197 -8.43 1.62 4.44
CA LEU A 197 -8.53 0.24 4.89
C LEU A 197 -8.81 -0.66 3.70
N LEU A 198 -7.91 -1.61 3.46
CA LEU A 198 -8.03 -2.65 2.45
C LEU A 198 -8.12 -4.01 3.15
N ARG A 199 -9.16 -4.79 2.87
CA ARG A 199 -9.36 -6.14 3.41
C ARG A 199 -9.04 -7.17 2.33
N ARG A 200 -8.22 -8.18 2.67
CA ARG A 200 -7.92 -9.27 1.74
C ARG A 200 -9.19 -10.02 1.34
N ARG A 201 -9.37 -10.25 0.04
CA ARG A 201 -10.50 -11.00 -0.50
C ARG A 201 -10.41 -12.49 -0.14
N SER A 202 -11.53 -13.05 0.24
CA SER A 202 -11.68 -14.49 0.45
C SER A 202 -13.04 -14.92 -0.12
N PRO A 203 -13.06 -15.75 -1.19
CA PRO A 203 -11.94 -16.27 -1.96
C PRO A 203 -11.24 -15.20 -2.82
N PRO A 204 -9.96 -15.41 -3.22
CA PRO A 204 -9.26 -14.53 -4.15
C PRO A 204 -9.84 -14.64 -5.57
N PHE A 205 -9.74 -13.56 -6.37
CA PHE A 205 -10.19 -13.57 -7.77
C PHE A 205 -9.34 -14.47 -8.69
N LEU A 206 -8.05 -14.61 -8.36
CA LEU A 206 -7.09 -15.44 -9.10
C LEU A 206 -6.27 -16.29 -8.15
N SER A 207 -5.91 -17.50 -8.61
CA SER A 207 -4.88 -18.31 -7.96
C SER A 207 -3.48 -17.66 -8.08
N SER A 208 -2.57 -18.04 -7.21
CA SER A 208 -1.22 -17.43 -7.17
C SER A 208 -0.44 -17.67 -8.48
N GLU A 209 -0.67 -18.79 -9.17
CA GLU A 209 -0.02 -19.12 -10.44
C GLU A 209 -0.41 -18.14 -11.57
N LEU A 210 -1.59 -17.55 -11.53
CA LEU A 210 -2.07 -16.62 -12.55
C LEU A 210 -1.66 -15.16 -12.30
N ILE A 211 -1.14 -14.83 -11.12
CA ILE A 211 -0.68 -13.47 -10.78
C ILE A 211 0.37 -12.95 -11.77
N PRO A 212 1.40 -13.73 -12.17
CA PRO A 212 2.38 -13.26 -13.16
C PRO A 212 1.75 -12.93 -14.53
N VAL A 213 0.75 -13.72 -14.96
CA VAL A 213 0.01 -13.47 -16.22
C VAL A 213 -0.78 -12.16 -16.10
N PHE A 214 -1.53 -11.99 -15.02
CA PHE A 214 -2.29 -10.75 -14.74
C PHE A 214 -1.37 -9.52 -14.71
N ARG A 215 -0.25 -9.57 -13.97
CA ARG A 215 0.71 -8.46 -13.92
C ARG A 215 1.20 -8.06 -15.31
N ARG A 216 1.60 -9.03 -16.13
CA ARG A 216 2.09 -8.82 -17.50
C ARG A 216 0.99 -8.23 -18.38
N LEU A 217 -0.21 -8.82 -18.34
CA LEU A 217 -1.37 -8.38 -19.09
C LEU A 217 -1.72 -6.91 -18.79
N VAL A 218 -1.92 -6.59 -17.52
CA VAL A 218 -2.32 -5.25 -17.07
C VAL A 218 -1.22 -4.22 -17.36
N LYS A 219 0.05 -4.55 -17.09
CA LYS A 219 1.19 -3.68 -17.42
C LYS A 219 1.25 -3.35 -18.92
N LEU A 220 1.03 -4.34 -19.77
CA LEU A 220 1.03 -4.16 -21.22
C LEU A 220 -0.20 -3.34 -21.67
N ALA A 221 -1.38 -3.66 -21.14
CA ALA A 221 -2.62 -2.96 -21.48
C ALA A 221 -2.56 -1.46 -21.17
N PHE A 222 -1.88 -1.06 -20.08
CA PHE A 222 -1.71 0.32 -19.67
C PHE A 222 -0.40 0.98 -20.11
N SER A 223 0.43 0.30 -20.91
CA SER A 223 1.72 0.86 -21.36
C SER A 223 1.57 2.13 -22.20
N GLU A 224 0.46 2.27 -22.94
CA GLU A 224 0.18 3.44 -23.77
C GLU A 224 -1.30 3.84 -23.66
N ARG A 225 -1.62 4.80 -22.77
CA ARG A 225 -2.99 5.20 -22.42
C ARG A 225 -3.90 5.54 -23.61
N ARG A 226 -3.34 6.14 -24.69
CA ARG A 226 -4.14 6.55 -25.86
C ARG A 226 -4.37 5.45 -26.89
N LYS A 227 -3.71 4.29 -26.76
CA LYS A 227 -3.86 3.17 -27.70
C LYS A 227 -4.97 2.20 -27.27
N MET A 228 -5.59 1.55 -28.25
CA MET A 228 -6.53 0.47 -28.01
C MET A 228 -5.81 -0.71 -27.36
N MET A 229 -6.37 -1.28 -26.30
CA MET A 229 -5.80 -2.40 -25.56
C MET A 229 -5.46 -3.59 -26.48
N ALA A 230 -6.36 -3.95 -27.40
CA ALA A 230 -6.15 -5.05 -28.34
C ALA A 230 -4.85 -4.93 -29.15
N LYS A 231 -4.45 -3.69 -29.52
CA LYS A 231 -3.19 -3.48 -30.26
C LYS A 231 -1.95 -3.74 -29.40
N LEU A 232 -2.02 -3.39 -28.12
CA LEU A 232 -0.93 -3.57 -27.18
C LEU A 232 -0.75 -5.07 -26.86
N LEU A 233 -1.84 -5.79 -26.65
CA LEU A 233 -1.82 -7.22 -26.31
C LEU A 233 -1.23 -8.10 -27.42
N LYS A 234 -1.32 -7.68 -28.70
CA LYS A 234 -0.70 -8.39 -29.83
C LYS A 234 0.82 -8.53 -29.74
N GLN A 235 1.48 -7.79 -28.85
CA GLN A 235 2.90 -7.95 -28.60
C GLN A 235 3.25 -9.25 -27.86
N GLN A 236 2.26 -9.91 -27.26
CA GLN A 236 2.46 -11.11 -26.42
C GLN A 236 1.56 -12.29 -26.80
N TRP A 237 0.41 -12.04 -27.41
CA TRP A 237 -0.57 -13.07 -27.75
C TRP A 237 -0.99 -12.97 -29.21
N ALA A 238 -1.32 -14.11 -29.83
CA ALA A 238 -1.77 -14.18 -31.22
C ALA A 238 -3.04 -13.29 -31.43
N PRO A 239 -3.09 -12.53 -32.54
CA PRO A 239 -4.21 -11.63 -32.83
C PRO A 239 -5.59 -12.31 -32.81
N GLU A 240 -5.66 -13.54 -33.33
CA GLU A 240 -6.87 -14.33 -33.43
C GLU A 240 -7.39 -14.70 -32.02
N ARG A 241 -6.46 -15.14 -31.14
CA ARG A 241 -6.80 -15.46 -29.75
C ARG A 241 -7.29 -14.24 -28.98
N ILE A 242 -6.66 -13.08 -29.19
CA ILE A 242 -7.11 -11.82 -28.57
C ILE A 242 -8.52 -11.50 -29.05
N ALA A 243 -8.79 -11.56 -30.36
CA ALA A 243 -10.09 -11.23 -30.91
C ALA A 243 -11.20 -12.16 -30.36
N GLU A 244 -10.93 -13.46 -30.29
CA GLU A 244 -11.82 -14.46 -29.70
C GLU A 244 -12.14 -14.16 -28.23
N VAL A 245 -11.11 -13.93 -27.41
CA VAL A 245 -11.26 -13.69 -25.96
C VAL A 245 -11.99 -12.37 -25.69
N LEU A 246 -11.67 -11.29 -26.40
CA LEU A 246 -12.38 -10.00 -26.27
C LEU A 246 -13.85 -10.16 -26.65
N LYS A 247 -14.16 -10.87 -27.74
CA LYS A 247 -15.55 -11.17 -28.14
C LYS A 247 -16.29 -11.96 -27.07
N ARG A 248 -15.65 -12.99 -26.52
CA ARG A 248 -16.25 -13.82 -25.43
C ARG A 248 -16.56 -13.02 -24.19
N LEU A 249 -15.74 -12.03 -23.85
CA LEU A 249 -15.92 -11.18 -22.66
C LEU A 249 -16.75 -9.91 -22.91
N GLY A 250 -17.29 -9.75 -24.13
CA GLY A 250 -18.06 -8.54 -24.50
C GLY A 250 -17.23 -7.26 -24.48
N ILE A 251 -15.91 -7.35 -24.66
CA ILE A 251 -15.00 -6.20 -24.69
C ILE A 251 -14.87 -5.73 -26.13
N SER A 252 -15.14 -4.43 -26.37
CA SER A 252 -14.94 -3.85 -27.70
C SER A 252 -13.49 -4.00 -28.17
N PRO A 253 -13.23 -4.39 -29.41
CA PRO A 253 -11.86 -4.41 -29.97
C PRO A 253 -11.18 -3.02 -29.95
N GLN A 254 -11.98 -1.95 -29.84
CA GLN A 254 -11.51 -0.56 -29.76
C GLN A 254 -11.36 -0.08 -28.31
N ALA A 255 -11.70 -0.90 -27.30
CA ALA A 255 -11.61 -0.52 -25.90
C ALA A 255 -10.19 -0.13 -25.53
N ARG A 256 -10.08 0.91 -24.71
CA ARG A 256 -8.84 1.25 -23.98
C ARG A 256 -8.84 0.54 -22.63
N ALA A 257 -7.65 0.31 -22.08
CA ALA A 257 -7.51 -0.40 -20.82
C ALA A 257 -8.32 0.25 -19.67
N GLU A 258 -8.42 1.56 -19.65
CA GLU A 258 -9.14 2.33 -18.64
C GLU A 258 -10.66 2.09 -18.61
N THR A 259 -11.23 1.53 -19.69
CA THR A 259 -12.66 1.21 -19.77
C THR A 259 -12.98 -0.27 -19.45
N VAL A 260 -11.95 -1.09 -19.17
CA VAL A 260 -12.09 -2.52 -18.93
C VAL A 260 -12.09 -2.78 -17.42
N ALA A 261 -13.13 -3.47 -16.93
CA ALA A 261 -13.31 -3.75 -15.51
C ALA A 261 -12.28 -4.76 -14.98
N LEU A 262 -12.04 -4.74 -13.66
CA LEU A 262 -11.14 -5.67 -12.99
C LEU A 262 -11.54 -7.14 -13.27
N GLU A 263 -12.82 -7.46 -13.20
CA GLU A 263 -13.35 -8.81 -13.44
C GLU A 263 -13.05 -9.27 -14.87
N GLN A 264 -13.11 -8.36 -15.85
CA GLN A 264 -12.76 -8.67 -17.23
C GLN A 264 -11.25 -8.91 -17.37
N PHE A 265 -10.39 -8.15 -16.66
CA PHE A 265 -8.94 -8.42 -16.62
C PHE A 265 -8.63 -9.76 -15.95
N VAL A 266 -9.38 -10.14 -14.91
CA VAL A 266 -9.28 -11.45 -14.27
C VAL A 266 -9.58 -12.56 -15.26
N GLU A 267 -10.69 -12.47 -16.00
CA GLU A 267 -11.07 -13.47 -17.02
C GLU A 267 -10.12 -13.48 -18.22
N LEU A 268 -9.65 -12.30 -18.66
CA LEU A 268 -8.57 -12.20 -19.68
C LEU A 268 -7.34 -12.98 -19.25
N SER A 269 -6.95 -12.87 -17.97
CA SER A 269 -5.77 -13.57 -17.45
C SER A 269 -5.92 -15.09 -17.46
N LYS A 270 -7.14 -15.60 -17.14
CA LYS A 270 -7.46 -17.03 -17.19
C LYS A 270 -7.46 -17.58 -18.61
N LEU A 271 -7.96 -16.80 -19.57
CA LEU A 271 -8.11 -17.23 -20.96
C LEU A 271 -6.82 -17.05 -21.77
N LEU A 272 -5.91 -16.21 -21.36
CA LEU A 272 -4.62 -15.91 -22.03
C LEU A 272 -3.41 -16.54 -21.32
N SER A 273 -3.67 -17.33 -20.26
CA SER A 273 -2.63 -18.11 -19.56
C SER A 273 -2.08 -19.24 -20.41
#